data_6f9c854b0231c7424bbb637526f8af2f
#
_entry.id   6f9c854b0231c7424bbb637526f8af2f
#
_cell.length_a   1.000
_cell.length_b   1.000
_cell.length_c   1.000
_cell.angle_alpha   90.00
_cell.angle_beta   90.00
_cell.angle_gamma   90.00
#
_symmetry.space_group_name_H-M   'P 1'
#
loop_
_entity.id
_entity.type
_entity.pdbx_description
1 polymer ?
#
loop_
_entity_poly.entity_id
_entity_poly.type
_entity_poly.pdbx_seq_one_letter_code
_entity_poly.pdbx_strand_id
1 'polypeptide(L)'
;MTQFLIKDTLIPPYMAFPRFLLDMEQLSETAKILYVLLLDRARLSQKNEGWVDERGRAFIFFPIKDLAETMHKSEMSVKTALAV
;
A
#
# COMPACT_ATOMS: atom_id res chain seq x y z
N MET A 1 12.12 -21.44 10.63
CA MET A 1 12.17 -20.71 9.37
C MET A 1 13.57 -20.68 8.79
N THR A 2 13.69 -21.12 7.59
CA THR A 2 14.98 -21.14 6.92
C THR A 2 15.41 -19.74 6.53
N GLN A 3 16.71 -19.53 6.48
CA GLN A 3 17.28 -18.27 6.02
C GLN A 3 17.20 -18.21 4.50
N PHE A 4 16.50 -17.24 3.98
CA PHE A 4 16.41 -17.01 2.54
C PHE A 4 17.26 -15.86 2.07
N LEU A 5 17.56 -14.93 3.00
CA LEU A 5 18.38 -13.77 2.68
C LEU A 5 19.76 -13.98 3.25
N ILE A 6 20.72 -14.10 2.38
CA ILE A 6 22.12 -14.18 2.76
C ILE A 6 22.81 -12.91 2.29
N LYS A 7 24.04 -12.72 2.70
CA LYS A 7 24.80 -11.50 2.46
C LYS A 7 24.73 -11.00 1.01
N ASP A 8 24.82 -11.89 0.06
CA ASP A 8 24.88 -11.53 -1.36
C ASP A 8 23.56 -11.71 -2.09
N THR A 9 22.47 -11.99 -1.38
CA THR A 9 21.17 -12.17 -1.99
C THR A 9 20.59 -10.81 -2.41
N LEU A 10 20.12 -10.73 -3.67
CA LEU A 10 19.44 -9.54 -4.14
C LEU A 10 18.06 -9.46 -3.50
N ILE A 11 17.75 -8.29 -2.97
CA ILE A 11 16.43 -8.05 -2.38
C ILE A 11 15.47 -7.68 -3.49
N PRO A 12 14.33 -8.40 -3.64
CA PRO A 12 13.34 -8.05 -4.67
C PRO A 12 12.69 -6.71 -4.35
N PRO A 13 12.07 -6.08 -5.34
CA PRO A 13 11.32 -4.86 -5.09
C PRO A 13 10.30 -5.07 -3.96
N TYR A 14 10.13 -4.09 -3.12
CA TYR A 14 9.25 -4.20 -1.97
C TYR A 14 8.58 -2.87 -1.65
N MET A 15 7.53 -2.96 -0.82
CA MET A 15 6.85 -1.80 -0.28
C MET A 15 7.06 -1.76 1.23
N ALA A 16 7.15 -0.55 1.78
CA ALA A 16 7.29 -0.38 3.23
C ALA A 16 6.00 -0.80 3.94
N PHE A 17 6.13 -1.58 5.00
CA PHE A 17 5.01 -2.00 5.84
C PHE A 17 5.20 -1.36 7.22
N PRO A 18 4.39 -0.37 7.58
CA PRO A 18 4.52 0.28 8.88
C PRO A 18 4.29 -0.72 10.01
N ARG A 19 5.20 -0.75 10.96
CA ARG A 19 5.16 -1.75 12.03
C ARG A 19 3.91 -1.64 12.89
N PHE A 20 3.36 -0.43 13.07
CA PHE A 20 2.19 -0.26 13.90
C PHE A 20 0.97 -1.03 13.38
N LEU A 21 0.94 -1.34 12.07
CA LEU A 21 -0.15 -2.11 11.52
C LEU A 21 -0.24 -3.52 12.10
N LEU A 22 0.88 -4.05 12.55
CA LEU A 22 0.90 -5.39 13.16
C LEU A 22 0.08 -5.42 14.46
N ASP A 23 -0.01 -4.29 15.14
CA ASP A 23 -0.70 -4.20 16.42
C ASP A 23 -2.14 -3.69 16.30
N MET A 24 -2.58 -3.38 15.09
CA MET A 24 -3.96 -2.89 14.87
C MET A 24 -4.90 -4.06 14.63
N GLU A 25 -5.34 -4.67 15.72
CA GLU A 25 -6.18 -5.86 15.67
C GLU A 25 -7.55 -5.61 15.02
N GLN A 26 -8.03 -4.37 15.06
CA GLN A 26 -9.31 -4.02 14.47
C GLN A 26 -9.31 -3.99 12.95
N LEU A 27 -8.13 -4.01 12.33
CA LEU A 27 -8.05 -4.00 10.88
C LEU A 27 -7.88 -5.42 10.33
N SER A 28 -8.60 -5.72 9.26
CA SER A 28 -8.43 -6.99 8.56
C SER A 28 -7.08 -7.01 7.84
N GLU A 29 -6.64 -8.20 7.46
CA GLU A 29 -5.42 -8.33 6.67
C GLU A 29 -5.52 -7.57 5.35
N THR A 30 -6.69 -7.65 4.71
CA THR A 30 -6.94 -6.91 3.47
C THR A 30 -6.79 -5.40 3.69
N ALA A 31 -7.31 -4.89 4.80
CA ALA A 31 -7.21 -3.46 5.10
C ALA A 31 -5.76 -3.04 5.33
N LYS A 32 -4.96 -3.89 5.97
CA LYS A 32 -3.54 -3.59 6.20
C LYS A 32 -2.77 -3.53 4.89
N ILE A 33 -3.00 -4.48 4.00
CA ILE A 33 -2.35 -4.49 2.68
C ILE A 33 -2.79 -3.27 1.87
N LEU A 34 -4.07 -2.93 1.94
CA LEU A 34 -4.59 -1.75 1.27
C LEU A 34 -3.86 -0.48 1.76
N TYR A 35 -3.66 -0.37 3.06
CA TYR A 35 -2.92 0.76 3.63
C TYR A 35 -1.51 0.84 3.05
N VAL A 36 -0.82 -0.30 2.96
CA VAL A 36 0.55 -0.34 2.43
C VAL A 36 0.58 0.13 0.98
N LEU A 37 -0.38 -0.32 0.16
CA LEU A 37 -0.45 0.08 -1.24
C LEU A 37 -0.71 1.58 -1.38
N LEU A 38 -1.62 2.12 -0.59
CA LEU A 38 -1.93 3.54 -0.63
C LEU A 38 -0.75 4.40 -0.16
N LEU A 39 -0.04 3.92 0.86
CA LEU A 39 1.14 4.61 1.36
C LEU A 39 2.25 4.63 0.29
N ASP A 40 2.44 3.51 -0.38
CA ASP A 40 3.44 3.43 -1.44
C ASP A 40 3.11 4.39 -2.57
N ARG A 41 1.83 4.47 -2.96
CA ARG A 41 1.38 5.40 -3.99
C ARG A 41 1.58 6.85 -3.55
N ALA A 42 1.33 7.14 -2.26
CA ALA A 42 1.53 8.48 -1.72
C ALA A 42 2.99 8.90 -1.79
N ARG A 43 3.90 7.98 -1.52
CA ARG A 43 5.33 8.27 -1.62
C ARG A 43 5.73 8.64 -3.05
N LEU A 44 5.19 7.92 -4.02
CA LEU A 44 5.45 8.23 -5.42
C LEU A 44 4.85 9.58 -5.80
N SER A 45 3.67 9.90 -5.29
CA SER A 45 3.02 11.19 -5.56
C SER A 45 3.83 12.36 -5.02
N GLN A 46 4.43 12.20 -3.86
CA GLN A 46 5.27 13.24 -3.26
C GLN A 46 6.49 13.58 -4.11
N LYS A 47 6.96 12.60 -4.88
CA LYS A 47 8.13 12.78 -5.73
C LYS A 47 7.78 13.30 -7.13
N ASN A 48 6.50 13.35 -7.45
CA ASN A 48 6.03 13.73 -8.77
C ASN A 48 5.28 15.06 -8.68
N GLU A 49 5.89 16.13 -9.21
CA GLU A 49 5.33 17.46 -9.12
C GLU A 49 3.94 17.59 -9.72
N GLY A 50 3.63 16.80 -10.75
CA GLY A 50 2.32 16.82 -11.37
C GLY A 50 1.20 16.27 -10.48
N TRP A 51 1.56 15.69 -9.35
CA TRP A 51 0.60 15.07 -8.43
C TRP A 51 0.47 15.85 -7.14
N VAL A 52 0.84 17.13 -7.15
CA VAL A 52 0.78 17.99 -5.98
C VAL A 52 -0.22 19.12 -6.27
N ASP A 53 -1.12 19.38 -5.32
CA ASP A 53 -2.13 20.43 -5.51
C ASP A 53 -1.54 21.81 -5.23
N GLU A 54 -2.39 22.85 -5.35
CA GLU A 54 -1.95 24.24 -5.17
C GLU A 54 -1.42 24.55 -3.77
N ARG A 55 -1.82 23.73 -2.79
CA ARG A 55 -1.38 23.90 -1.40
C ARG A 55 -0.15 23.06 -1.08
N GLY A 56 0.46 22.46 -2.09
CA GLY A 56 1.63 21.62 -1.90
C GLY A 56 1.31 20.23 -1.36
N ARG A 57 0.05 19.82 -1.35
CA ARG A 57 -0.34 18.50 -0.86
C ARG A 57 -0.31 17.48 -1.98
N ALA A 58 0.38 16.38 -1.75
CA ALA A 58 0.36 15.26 -2.69
C ALA A 58 -1.00 14.58 -2.62
N PHE A 59 -1.52 14.16 -3.76
CA PHE A 59 -2.76 13.40 -3.79
C PHE A 59 -2.55 12.06 -4.46
N ILE A 60 -3.43 11.11 -4.11
CA ILE A 60 -3.34 9.74 -4.56
C ILE A 60 -4.42 9.48 -5.57
N PHE A 61 -4.02 8.93 -6.72
CA PHE A 61 -4.97 8.45 -7.72
C PHE A 61 -4.78 6.95 -7.89
N PHE A 62 -5.70 6.19 -7.32
CA PHE A 62 -5.63 4.73 -7.38
C PHE A 62 -7.06 4.19 -7.46
N PRO A 63 -7.59 4.02 -8.68
CA PRO A 63 -8.97 3.55 -8.84
C PRO A 63 -9.20 2.20 -8.15
N ILE A 64 -10.41 2.01 -7.65
CA ILE A 64 -10.78 0.77 -6.94
C ILE A 64 -10.53 -0.45 -7.82
N LYS A 65 -10.81 -0.34 -9.11
CA LYS A 65 -10.55 -1.44 -10.04
C LYS A 65 -9.08 -1.85 -10.04
N ASP A 66 -8.19 -0.86 -10.08
CA ASP A 66 -6.75 -1.12 -10.08
C ASP A 66 -6.27 -1.69 -8.74
N LEU A 67 -6.83 -1.20 -7.64
CA LEU A 67 -6.54 -1.75 -6.32
C LEU A 67 -6.93 -3.22 -6.24
N ALA A 68 -8.13 -3.54 -6.72
CA ALA A 68 -8.63 -4.91 -6.69
C ALA A 68 -7.73 -5.83 -7.52
N GLU A 69 -7.33 -5.39 -8.70
CA GLU A 69 -6.46 -6.17 -9.56
C GLU A 69 -5.09 -6.39 -8.92
N THR A 70 -4.52 -5.34 -8.36
CA THR A 70 -3.20 -5.41 -7.71
C THR A 70 -3.22 -6.36 -6.52
N MET A 71 -4.30 -6.36 -5.76
CA MET A 71 -4.44 -7.17 -4.56
C MET A 71 -4.99 -8.57 -4.84
N HIS A 72 -5.38 -8.85 -6.08
CA HIS A 72 -6.02 -10.11 -6.45
C HIS A 72 -7.29 -10.36 -5.61
N LYS A 73 -8.08 -9.30 -5.42
CA LYS A 73 -9.32 -9.32 -4.66
C LYS A 73 -10.45 -8.76 -5.50
N SER A 74 -11.69 -8.99 -5.08
CA SER A 74 -12.83 -8.38 -5.74
C SER A 74 -12.92 -6.90 -5.36
N GLU A 75 -13.62 -6.12 -6.18
CA GLU A 75 -13.85 -4.71 -5.87
C GLU A 75 -14.66 -4.55 -4.58
N MET A 76 -15.58 -5.50 -4.32
CA MET A 76 -16.38 -5.48 -3.09
C MET A 76 -15.48 -5.63 -1.86
N SER A 77 -14.51 -6.54 -1.91
CA SER A 77 -13.56 -6.72 -0.80
C SER A 77 -12.77 -5.44 -0.53
N VAL A 78 -12.34 -4.76 -1.60
CA VAL A 78 -11.60 -3.51 -1.46
C VAL A 78 -12.49 -2.43 -0.86
N LYS A 79 -13.72 -2.30 -1.34
CA LYS A 79 -14.66 -1.31 -0.79
C LYS A 79 -14.94 -1.55 0.68
N THR A 80 -15.09 -2.81 1.06
CA THR A 80 -15.31 -3.18 2.46
C THR A 80 -14.10 -2.79 3.32
N ALA A 81 -12.91 -3.03 2.82
CA ALA A 81 -11.69 -2.66 3.55
C ALA A 81 -11.55 -1.14 3.69
N LEU A 82 -11.96 -0.38 2.67
CA LEU A 82 -11.90 1.08 2.72
C LEU A 82 -12.91 1.67 3.72
N ALA A 83 -13.97 0.95 4.02
CA ALA A 83 -15.01 1.41 4.91
C ALA A 83 -14.66 1.28 6.40
N VAL A 84 -13.53 0.67 6.71
CA VAL A 84 -13.10 0.43 8.08
C VAL A 84 -12.54 1.70 8.72
#